data_ab7ce9a5eb1e1e21b46c23e2e1202ac2
#
_entry.id   ab7ce9a5eb1e1e21b46c23e2e1202ac2
#
_cell.length_a   1.000
_cell.length_b   1.000
_cell.length_c   1.000
_cell.angle_alpha   90.00
_cell.angle_beta   90.00
_cell.angle_gamma   90.00
#
_symmetry.space_group_name_H-M   'P 1'
#
loop_
_entity.id
_entity.type
_entity.pdbx_description
1 polymer ?
#
loop_
_entity_poly.entity_id
_entity_poly.type
_entity_poly.pdbx_seq_one_letter_code
_entity_poly.pdbx_strand_id
1 'polypeptide(L)'
;AMRAVNEGRRQLFLDLLAPLRERHGADALKRVEQGLLIYLGDVPANYPDPRQQPKFFYVPGLRAQPYFERELFPWHAGLEKHTDTIREELRGVLADPQGVEPFLGTNDNELLKNQELLAATREAPAQWNSFFFHRHGELFEQNARRCPHTTEILDSLPLVHIRGHAPEVLFSVLTPGSHILPHHGVTNTRLVTHLPLIVPEDCAIRVGGVDHVWQEGRCVTFDDTFEHEAWNRSDQVRAVMILDSWHPDLTDVEREAIALLVGGIGDFNHAANVAPPPKD
;
A
#
# COMPACT_ATOMS: atom_id res chain seq x y z
N ALA A 1 29.85 14.47 16.02
CA ALA A 1 28.85 15.17 15.21
C ALA A 1 27.66 14.26 14.89
N MET A 2 27.85 13.07 14.29
CA MET A 2 26.78 12.15 13.89
C MET A 2 25.91 11.66 15.06
N ARG A 3 26.52 11.37 16.23
CA ARG A 3 25.81 10.94 17.44
C ARG A 3 24.87 12.00 17.99
N ALA A 4 25.30 13.27 18.03
CA ALA A 4 24.47 14.39 18.48
C ALA A 4 23.27 14.67 17.52
N VAL A 5 23.47 14.48 16.21
CA VAL A 5 22.39 14.61 15.22
C VAL A 5 21.34 13.50 15.40
N ASN A 6 21.76 12.28 15.65
CA ASN A 6 20.85 11.16 15.92
C ASN A 6 20.08 11.34 17.24
N GLU A 7 20.73 11.84 18.29
CA GLU A 7 20.09 12.14 19.58
C GLU A 7 19.02 13.24 19.42
N GLY A 8 19.32 14.32 18.69
CA GLY A 8 18.37 15.38 18.42
C GLY A 8 17.16 14.90 17.60
N ARG A 9 17.40 14.09 16.57
CA ARG A 9 16.35 13.48 15.76
C ARG A 9 15.46 12.54 16.58
N ARG A 10 16.06 11.71 17.42
CA ARG A 10 15.34 10.83 18.35
C ARG A 10 14.45 11.61 19.30
N GLN A 11 14.99 12.67 19.94
CA GLN A 11 14.22 13.49 20.86
C GLN A 11 13.04 14.16 20.16
N LEU A 12 13.25 14.72 18.96
CA LEU A 12 12.21 15.33 18.16
C LEU A 12 11.02 14.35 17.92
N PHE A 13 11.32 13.11 17.55
CA PHE A 13 10.27 12.12 17.29
C PHE A 13 9.58 11.62 18.57
N LEU A 14 10.31 11.52 19.68
CA LEU A 14 9.70 11.19 20.98
C LEU A 14 8.80 12.32 21.49
N ASP A 15 9.16 13.57 21.23
CA ASP A 15 8.35 14.74 21.60
C ASP A 15 7.02 14.76 20.84
N LEU A 16 6.95 14.26 19.60
CA LEU A 16 5.68 14.08 18.88
C LEU A 16 4.74 13.13 19.59
N LEU A 17 5.25 12.10 20.26
CA LEU A 17 4.48 11.09 20.97
C LEU A 17 4.15 11.49 22.42
N ALA A 18 4.82 12.51 22.98
CA ALA A 18 4.67 12.89 24.38
C ALA A 18 3.22 13.18 24.80
N PRO A 19 2.38 13.92 24.02
CA PRO A 19 1.00 14.18 24.39
C PRO A 19 0.13 12.90 24.47
N LEU A 20 0.39 11.93 23.59
CA LEU A 20 -0.30 10.64 23.63
C LEU A 20 0.16 9.79 24.82
N ARG A 21 1.45 9.85 25.13
CA ARG A 21 2.04 9.15 26.28
C ARG A 21 1.49 9.67 27.60
N GLU A 22 1.32 10.99 27.72
CA GLU A 22 0.70 11.61 28.91
C GLU A 22 -0.78 11.19 29.06
N ARG A 23 -1.50 11.10 27.95
CA ARG A 23 -2.94 10.80 27.94
C ARG A 23 -3.23 9.30 28.16
N HIS A 24 -2.44 8.42 27.57
CA HIS A 24 -2.74 6.99 27.49
C HIS A 24 -1.74 6.09 28.24
N GLY A 25 -0.64 6.64 28.77
CA GLY A 25 0.42 5.91 29.44
C GLY A 25 1.46 5.31 28.48
N ALA A 26 2.62 4.98 29.03
CA ALA A 26 3.75 4.48 28.24
C ALA A 26 3.47 3.11 27.59
N ASP A 27 2.71 2.25 28.25
CA ASP A 27 2.42 0.90 27.75
C ASP A 27 1.60 0.92 26.46
N ALA A 28 0.72 1.92 26.30
CA ALA A 28 -0.10 2.07 25.08
C ALA A 28 0.72 2.39 23.83
N LEU A 29 1.93 2.92 23.98
CA LEU A 29 2.82 3.32 22.88
C LEU A 29 4.04 2.42 22.71
N LYS A 30 4.21 1.42 23.58
CA LYS A 30 5.42 0.61 23.66
C LYS A 30 5.87 0.03 22.32
N ARG A 31 4.94 -0.52 21.52
CA ARG A 31 5.28 -1.12 20.22
C ARG A 31 5.67 -0.07 19.19
N VAL A 32 5.01 1.09 19.19
CA VAL A 32 5.30 2.20 18.27
C VAL A 32 6.66 2.83 18.60
N GLU A 33 6.95 3.05 19.89
CA GLU A 33 8.26 3.53 20.34
C GLU A 33 9.38 2.54 20.01
N GLN A 34 9.14 1.24 20.14
CA GLN A 34 10.08 0.22 19.70
C GLN A 34 10.29 0.27 18.17
N GLY A 35 9.24 0.48 17.39
CA GLY A 35 9.32 0.69 15.95
C GLY A 35 10.17 1.93 15.61
N LEU A 36 10.03 3.01 16.37
CA LEU A 36 10.88 4.20 16.22
C LEU A 36 12.36 3.89 16.48
N LEU A 37 12.69 3.14 17.52
CA LEU A 37 14.08 2.74 17.82
C LEU A 37 14.68 1.87 16.70
N ILE A 38 13.86 0.98 16.12
CA ILE A 38 14.25 0.17 14.94
C ILE A 38 14.51 1.09 13.74
N TYR A 39 13.59 2.03 13.44
CA TYR A 39 13.75 2.99 12.36
C TYR A 39 15.02 3.86 12.50
N LEU A 40 15.38 4.23 13.72
CA LEU A 40 16.59 5.01 14.01
C LEU A 40 17.88 4.16 13.97
N GLY A 41 17.75 2.83 13.91
CA GLY A 41 18.89 1.90 13.97
C GLY A 41 19.47 1.72 15.37
N ASP A 42 18.75 2.15 16.40
CA ASP A 42 19.18 1.99 17.82
C ASP A 42 19.03 0.53 18.29
N VAL A 43 18.06 -0.19 17.73
CA VAL A 43 17.85 -1.61 17.96
C VAL A 43 17.62 -2.35 16.64
N PRO A 44 18.07 -3.62 16.53
CA PRO A 44 17.81 -4.39 15.31
C PRO A 44 16.32 -4.76 15.20
N ALA A 45 15.82 -4.84 13.96
CA ALA A 45 14.54 -5.46 13.70
C ALA A 45 14.64 -6.97 13.88
N ASN A 46 13.62 -7.56 14.51
CA ASN A 46 13.45 -9.00 14.60
C ASN A 46 12.10 -9.38 14.01
N TYR A 47 12.12 -9.94 12.81
CA TYR A 47 10.93 -10.35 12.10
C TYR A 47 10.54 -11.78 12.51
N PRO A 48 9.29 -12.01 13.01
CA PRO A 48 8.82 -13.37 13.33
C PRO A 48 8.84 -14.31 12.12
N ASP A 49 8.56 -13.76 10.95
CA ASP A 49 8.71 -14.45 9.67
C ASP A 49 9.81 -13.75 8.85
N PRO A 50 10.91 -14.43 8.49
CA PRO A 50 12.04 -13.82 7.76
C PRO A 50 11.67 -13.39 6.33
N ARG A 51 10.53 -13.83 5.80
CA ARG A 51 10.00 -13.39 4.50
C ARG A 51 9.35 -12.01 4.55
N GLN A 52 9.01 -11.53 5.77
CA GLN A 52 8.51 -10.17 5.98
C GLN A 52 9.69 -9.20 6.04
N GLN A 53 9.76 -8.25 5.11
CA GLN A 53 10.89 -7.31 5.00
C GLN A 53 10.40 -5.87 4.69
N PRO A 54 9.76 -5.18 5.65
CA PRO A 54 9.32 -3.80 5.46
C PRO A 54 10.51 -2.87 5.18
N LYS A 55 10.37 -2.00 4.18
CA LYS A 55 11.48 -1.16 3.70
C LYS A 55 11.63 0.18 4.45
N PHE A 56 10.61 0.59 5.21
CA PHE A 56 10.61 1.91 5.83
C PHE A 56 10.32 1.86 7.33
N PHE A 57 9.13 1.42 7.74
CA PHE A 57 8.71 1.48 9.14
C PHE A 57 8.08 0.16 9.58
N TYR A 58 8.58 -0.37 10.68
CA TYR A 58 8.15 -1.66 11.23
C TYR A 58 7.70 -1.51 12.67
N VAL A 59 6.49 -1.97 12.98
CA VAL A 59 5.98 -2.09 14.35
C VAL A 59 6.02 -3.56 14.77
N PRO A 60 6.81 -3.91 15.80
CA PRO A 60 6.91 -5.28 16.28
C PRO A 60 5.62 -5.76 16.98
N GLY A 61 5.42 -7.08 16.99
CA GLY A 61 4.30 -7.71 17.70
C GLY A 61 2.94 -7.63 16.98
N LEU A 62 2.91 -7.18 15.73
CA LEU A 62 1.76 -7.37 14.84
C LEU A 62 1.83 -8.76 14.21
N ARG A 63 0.66 -9.36 13.89
CA ARG A 63 0.64 -10.63 13.16
C ARG A 63 1.37 -10.50 11.83
N ALA A 64 2.27 -11.44 11.55
CA ALA A 64 3.01 -11.53 10.32
C ALA A 64 2.49 -12.73 9.51
N GLN A 65 1.66 -12.47 8.51
CA GLN A 65 1.11 -13.50 7.62
C GLN A 65 0.86 -12.92 6.23
N PRO A 66 1.06 -13.70 5.16
CA PRO A 66 0.89 -13.22 3.80
C PRO A 66 -0.51 -12.69 3.50
N TYR A 67 -1.55 -13.44 3.85
CA TYR A 67 -2.96 -13.07 3.65
C TYR A 67 -3.71 -13.05 4.96
N PHE A 68 -4.68 -12.16 5.08
CA PHE A 68 -5.48 -11.97 6.28
C PHE A 68 -6.92 -12.45 6.07
N GLU A 69 -7.48 -13.02 7.12
CA GLU A 69 -8.84 -13.55 7.13
C GLU A 69 -9.85 -12.41 6.93
N ARG A 70 -10.84 -12.68 6.11
CA ARG A 70 -11.88 -11.73 5.71
C ARG A 70 -12.67 -11.16 6.88
N GLU A 71 -12.87 -11.96 7.91
CA GLU A 71 -13.63 -11.64 9.12
C GLU A 71 -13.04 -10.45 9.90
N LEU A 72 -11.75 -10.17 9.68
CA LEU A 72 -11.06 -9.02 10.26
C LEU A 72 -11.43 -7.70 9.59
N PHE A 73 -12.10 -7.74 8.44
CA PHE A 73 -12.45 -6.57 7.62
C PHE A 73 -13.94 -6.56 7.28
N PRO A 74 -14.82 -6.29 8.27
CA PRO A 74 -16.28 -6.32 8.06
C PRO A 74 -16.76 -5.35 6.96
N TRP A 75 -15.98 -4.31 6.67
CA TRP A 75 -16.27 -3.34 5.61
C TRP A 75 -16.12 -3.89 4.19
N HIS A 76 -15.44 -5.03 3.98
CA HIS A 76 -15.33 -5.68 2.67
C HIS A 76 -16.70 -5.95 2.04
N ALA A 77 -17.64 -6.48 2.82
CA ALA A 77 -18.97 -6.79 2.31
C ALA A 77 -19.75 -5.54 1.83
N GLY A 78 -19.49 -4.39 2.48
CA GLY A 78 -20.04 -3.09 2.06
C GLY A 78 -19.45 -2.65 0.71
N LEU A 79 -18.13 -2.66 0.60
CA LEU A 79 -17.43 -2.29 -0.63
C LEU A 79 -17.81 -3.19 -1.81
N GLU A 80 -17.85 -4.49 -1.61
CA GLU A 80 -18.14 -5.48 -2.66
C GLU A 80 -19.53 -5.32 -3.30
N LYS A 81 -20.52 -4.80 -2.56
CA LYS A 81 -21.85 -4.49 -3.10
C LYS A 81 -21.83 -3.46 -4.21
N HIS A 82 -20.78 -2.63 -4.25
CA HIS A 82 -20.61 -1.58 -5.23
C HIS A 82 -19.69 -1.95 -6.40
N THR A 83 -19.28 -3.22 -6.49
CA THR A 83 -18.34 -3.70 -7.52
C THR A 83 -18.76 -3.30 -8.93
N ASP A 84 -20.03 -3.46 -9.28
CA ASP A 84 -20.52 -3.17 -10.64
C ASP A 84 -20.49 -1.66 -10.93
N THR A 85 -20.85 -0.82 -9.94
CA THR A 85 -20.77 0.64 -10.07
C THR A 85 -19.33 1.11 -10.27
N ILE A 86 -18.40 0.60 -9.44
CA ILE A 86 -16.98 0.91 -9.51
C ILE A 86 -16.40 0.43 -10.85
N ARG A 87 -16.76 -0.78 -11.28
CA ARG A 87 -16.33 -1.35 -12.57
C ARG A 87 -16.80 -0.51 -13.75
N GLU A 88 -18.01 0.03 -13.71
CA GLU A 88 -18.53 0.87 -14.81
C GLU A 88 -17.76 2.19 -14.90
N GLU A 89 -17.45 2.83 -13.77
CA GLU A 89 -16.60 4.03 -13.76
C GLU A 89 -15.17 3.72 -14.24
N LEU A 90 -14.60 2.57 -13.84
CA LEU A 90 -13.32 2.09 -14.38
C LEU A 90 -13.37 1.92 -15.91
N ARG A 91 -14.45 1.36 -16.46
CA ARG A 91 -14.60 1.24 -17.92
C ARG A 91 -14.59 2.59 -18.62
N GLY A 92 -15.21 3.61 -18.01
CA GLY A 92 -15.13 4.99 -18.48
C GLY A 92 -13.68 5.51 -18.47
N VAL A 93 -12.89 5.21 -17.44
CA VAL A 93 -11.47 5.56 -17.36
C VAL A 93 -10.65 4.83 -18.43
N LEU A 94 -10.91 3.56 -18.68
CA LEU A 94 -10.20 2.78 -19.71
C LEU A 94 -10.53 3.24 -21.13
N ALA A 95 -11.76 3.74 -21.37
CA ALA A 95 -12.20 4.28 -22.66
C ALA A 95 -11.61 5.67 -22.94
N ASP A 96 -11.37 6.47 -21.92
CA ASP A 96 -10.71 7.78 -21.98
C ASP A 96 -9.61 7.84 -20.90
N PRO A 97 -8.36 7.50 -21.22
CA PRO A 97 -7.30 7.28 -20.25
C PRO A 97 -6.68 8.56 -19.67
N GLN A 98 -7.37 9.70 -19.71
CA GLN A 98 -6.91 10.90 -19.01
C GLN A 98 -6.76 10.59 -17.50
N GLY A 99 -5.65 11.03 -16.89
CA GLY A 99 -5.31 10.75 -15.48
C GLY A 99 -4.75 9.35 -15.23
N VAL A 100 -4.63 8.51 -16.26
CA VAL A 100 -3.91 7.24 -16.18
C VAL A 100 -2.43 7.49 -16.40
N GLU A 101 -1.61 7.01 -15.49
CA GLU A 101 -0.15 7.17 -15.52
C GLU A 101 0.56 5.86 -15.12
N PRO A 102 1.83 5.66 -15.52
CA PRO A 102 2.61 4.53 -15.01
C PRO A 102 2.70 4.57 -13.48
N PHE A 103 2.44 3.43 -12.80
CA PHE A 103 2.43 3.35 -11.35
C PHE A 103 3.75 3.81 -10.72
N LEU A 104 4.88 3.40 -11.29
CA LEU A 104 6.22 3.74 -10.83
C LEU A 104 6.79 5.01 -11.50
N GLY A 105 5.94 5.84 -12.12
CA GLY A 105 6.35 7.02 -12.88
C GLY A 105 6.90 6.72 -14.28
N THR A 106 7.28 5.48 -14.56
CA THR A 106 7.71 4.99 -15.88
C THR A 106 7.40 3.49 -16.02
N ASN A 107 7.12 3.04 -17.23
CA ASN A 107 7.01 1.62 -17.55
C ASN A 107 8.38 0.98 -17.95
N ASP A 108 9.43 1.76 -18.04
CA ASP A 108 10.81 1.27 -18.16
C ASP A 108 11.38 1.09 -16.75
N ASN A 109 10.99 0.01 -16.09
CA ASN A 109 11.31 -0.27 -14.70
C ASN A 109 11.71 -1.74 -14.51
N GLU A 110 12.66 -1.98 -13.62
CA GLU A 110 13.18 -3.32 -13.33
C GLU A 110 12.13 -4.27 -12.75
N LEU A 111 11.09 -3.74 -12.11
CA LEU A 111 10.00 -4.53 -11.54
C LEU A 111 8.94 -4.96 -12.57
N LEU A 112 9.03 -4.53 -13.83
CA LEU A 112 8.02 -4.80 -14.84
C LEU A 112 8.61 -5.56 -16.02
N LYS A 113 8.07 -6.74 -16.35
CA LYS A 113 8.50 -7.56 -17.49
C LYS A 113 7.32 -8.08 -18.31
N ASN A 114 7.59 -8.35 -19.57
CA ASN A 114 6.73 -9.20 -20.39
C ASN A 114 6.92 -10.67 -20.00
N GLN A 115 5.85 -11.44 -19.97
CA GLN A 115 5.95 -12.89 -19.83
C GLN A 115 6.65 -13.47 -21.05
N GLU A 116 7.67 -14.30 -20.85
CA GLU A 116 8.51 -14.84 -21.92
C GLU A 116 7.72 -15.56 -23.00
N LEU A 117 6.66 -16.28 -22.64
CA LEU A 117 5.79 -17.02 -23.55
C LEU A 117 4.96 -16.09 -24.46
N LEU A 118 4.67 -14.87 -24.04
CA LEU A 118 3.84 -13.89 -24.75
C LEU A 118 4.69 -12.82 -25.43
N ALA A 119 5.92 -12.61 -24.97
CA ALA A 119 6.85 -11.66 -25.57
C ALA A 119 7.13 -11.96 -27.04
N ALA A 120 7.13 -13.24 -27.43
CA ALA A 120 7.36 -13.66 -28.82
C ALA A 120 6.18 -13.32 -29.77
N THR A 121 4.99 -13.01 -29.24
CA THR A 121 3.77 -12.79 -30.03
C THR A 121 3.18 -11.39 -29.88
N ARG A 122 3.80 -10.49 -29.07
CA ARG A 122 3.28 -9.17 -28.78
C ARG A 122 4.25 -8.07 -29.13
N GLU A 123 3.72 -7.07 -29.83
CA GLU A 123 4.43 -5.83 -30.17
C GLU A 123 4.36 -4.77 -29.03
N ALA A 124 3.42 -4.90 -28.09
CA ALA A 124 3.23 -3.92 -27.04
C ALA A 124 4.05 -4.25 -25.78
N PRO A 125 4.76 -3.26 -25.21
CA PRO A 125 5.51 -3.46 -23.97
C PRO A 125 4.59 -3.73 -22.78
N ALA A 126 5.14 -4.39 -21.73
CA ALA A 126 4.47 -4.51 -20.44
C ALA A 126 4.18 -3.14 -19.85
N GLN A 127 2.98 -2.97 -19.27
CA GLN A 127 2.60 -1.73 -18.61
C GLN A 127 1.86 -2.02 -17.30
N TRP A 128 2.28 -1.33 -16.26
CA TRP A 128 1.58 -1.24 -15.00
C TRP A 128 1.13 0.20 -14.80
N ASN A 129 -0.13 0.45 -15.11
CA ASN A 129 -0.73 1.77 -15.07
C ASN A 129 -1.64 1.94 -13.86
N SER A 130 -1.81 3.17 -13.44
CA SER A 130 -2.62 3.55 -12.30
C SER A 130 -3.49 4.77 -12.62
N PHE A 131 -4.69 4.77 -12.02
CA PHE A 131 -5.54 5.92 -11.95
C PHE A 131 -5.78 6.21 -10.46
N PHE A 132 -5.09 7.21 -9.92
CA PHE A 132 -5.10 7.51 -8.49
C PHE A 132 -6.33 8.29 -8.08
N PHE A 133 -6.98 7.85 -7.00
CA PHE A 133 -7.90 8.64 -6.19
C PHE A 133 -7.13 9.36 -5.08
N HIS A 134 -6.24 8.61 -4.39
CA HIS A 134 -5.31 9.17 -3.42
C HIS A 134 -3.90 8.63 -3.70
N ARG A 135 -2.92 9.50 -3.54
CA ARG A 135 -1.51 9.14 -3.59
C ARG A 135 -0.77 9.87 -2.48
N HIS A 136 -0.05 9.13 -1.62
CA HIS A 136 0.64 9.69 -0.46
C HIS A 136 -0.29 10.52 0.45
N GLY A 137 -1.56 10.11 0.56
CA GLY A 137 -2.57 10.80 1.35
C GLY A 137 -3.23 12.00 0.67
N GLU A 138 -2.80 12.39 -0.51
CA GLU A 138 -3.37 13.52 -1.26
C GLU A 138 -4.45 13.07 -2.23
N LEU A 139 -5.60 13.78 -2.24
CA LEU A 139 -6.70 13.51 -3.14
C LEU A 139 -6.40 14.05 -4.55
N PHE A 140 -6.58 13.22 -5.56
CA PHE A 140 -6.55 13.59 -6.97
C PHE A 140 -7.93 14.06 -7.41
N GLU A 141 -8.26 15.33 -7.16
CA GLU A 141 -9.59 15.88 -7.37
C GLU A 141 -10.12 15.71 -8.80
N GLN A 142 -9.28 15.79 -9.83
CA GLN A 142 -9.73 15.62 -11.22
C GLN A 142 -10.18 14.18 -11.46
N ASN A 143 -9.45 13.20 -10.94
CA ASN A 143 -9.79 11.80 -11.03
C ASN A 143 -11.04 11.47 -10.20
N ALA A 144 -11.14 12.02 -8.99
CA ALA A 144 -12.31 11.88 -8.13
C ALA A 144 -13.59 12.37 -8.80
N ARG A 145 -13.51 13.51 -9.51
CA ARG A 145 -14.65 14.04 -10.28
C ARG A 145 -15.07 13.17 -11.46
N ARG A 146 -14.16 12.36 -12.00
CA ARG A 146 -14.47 11.43 -13.10
C ARG A 146 -15.15 10.15 -12.61
N CYS A 147 -14.95 9.79 -11.34
CA CYS A 147 -15.50 8.60 -10.70
C CYS A 147 -16.23 9.00 -9.40
N PRO A 148 -17.34 9.77 -9.49
CA PRO A 148 -17.97 10.35 -8.32
C PRO A 148 -18.58 9.31 -7.37
N HIS A 149 -19.15 8.22 -7.89
CA HIS A 149 -19.71 7.15 -7.07
C HIS A 149 -18.62 6.37 -6.35
N THR A 150 -17.52 6.07 -7.04
CA THR A 150 -16.34 5.44 -6.41
C THR A 150 -15.80 6.32 -5.30
N THR A 151 -15.68 7.61 -5.51
CA THR A 151 -15.21 8.58 -4.51
C THR A 151 -16.10 8.60 -3.28
N GLU A 152 -17.43 8.67 -3.45
CA GLU A 152 -18.38 8.61 -2.34
C GLU A 152 -18.28 7.32 -1.53
N ILE A 153 -18.08 6.19 -2.21
CA ILE A 153 -17.87 4.90 -1.53
C ILE A 153 -16.56 4.92 -0.72
N LEU A 154 -15.47 5.43 -1.30
CA LEU A 154 -14.17 5.52 -0.64
C LEU A 154 -14.22 6.37 0.63
N ASP A 155 -14.96 7.47 0.64
CA ASP A 155 -15.15 8.34 1.80
C ASP A 155 -15.81 7.63 3.00
N SER A 156 -16.51 6.54 2.76
CA SER A 156 -17.17 5.72 3.79
C SER A 156 -16.28 4.62 4.37
N LEU A 157 -15.09 4.37 3.80
CA LEU A 157 -14.22 3.26 4.19
C LEU A 157 -13.21 3.66 5.27
N PRO A 158 -12.80 2.72 6.14
CA PRO A 158 -11.82 2.97 7.20
C PRO A 158 -10.38 2.92 6.64
N LEU A 159 -10.06 3.84 5.74
CA LEU A 159 -8.74 3.94 5.12
C LEU A 159 -7.69 4.47 6.11
N VAL A 160 -6.43 4.16 5.84
CA VAL A 160 -5.30 4.74 6.57
C VAL A 160 -5.12 6.19 6.15
N HIS A 161 -5.05 7.11 7.10
CA HIS A 161 -4.75 8.51 6.83
C HIS A 161 -3.47 8.92 7.56
N ILE A 162 -2.39 9.12 6.80
CA ILE A 162 -1.11 9.62 7.28
C ILE A 162 -0.63 10.70 6.31
N ARG A 163 -0.49 11.92 6.81
CA ARG A 163 -0.08 13.08 6.02
C ARG A 163 1.22 12.80 5.24
N GLY A 164 1.17 13.00 3.93
CA GLY A 164 2.30 12.78 3.02
C GLY A 164 2.68 11.32 2.77
N HIS A 165 1.88 10.33 3.27
CA HIS A 165 2.23 8.91 3.17
C HIS A 165 1.06 8.00 2.75
N ALA A 166 -0.15 8.23 3.27
CA ALA A 166 -1.30 7.33 3.05
C ALA A 166 -2.65 8.07 3.13
N PRO A 167 -3.72 7.60 2.45
CA PRO A 167 -3.75 6.32 1.74
C PRO A 167 -3.13 6.37 0.33
N GLU A 168 -2.79 5.20 -0.20
CA GLU A 168 -2.76 4.93 -1.63
C GLU A 168 -4.11 4.32 -2.00
N VAL A 169 -4.84 4.95 -2.92
CA VAL A 169 -6.10 4.41 -3.47
C VAL A 169 -6.11 4.63 -4.97
N LEU A 170 -6.24 3.55 -5.72
CA LEU A 170 -6.13 3.61 -7.17
C LEU A 170 -6.83 2.46 -7.90
N PHE A 171 -7.14 2.65 -9.16
CA PHE A 171 -7.28 1.55 -10.08
C PHE A 171 -5.90 1.15 -10.59
N SER A 172 -5.52 -0.10 -10.35
CA SER A 172 -4.28 -0.70 -10.82
C SER A 172 -4.57 -1.53 -12.06
N VAL A 173 -3.98 -1.13 -13.17
CA VAL A 173 -4.25 -1.71 -14.50
C VAL A 173 -2.98 -2.37 -15.03
N LEU A 174 -3.03 -3.68 -15.22
CA LEU A 174 -1.92 -4.46 -15.74
C LEU A 174 -2.26 -4.93 -17.16
N THR A 175 -1.47 -4.47 -18.13
CA THR A 175 -1.69 -4.82 -19.53
C THR A 175 -1.47 -6.31 -19.79
N PRO A 176 -2.03 -6.83 -20.88
CA PRO A 176 -1.85 -8.21 -21.27
C PRO A 176 -0.38 -8.63 -21.30
N GLY A 177 -0.06 -9.83 -20.78
CA GLY A 177 1.27 -10.41 -20.77
C GLY A 177 2.28 -9.73 -19.84
N SER A 178 1.83 -8.87 -18.93
CA SER A 178 2.70 -8.16 -18.00
C SER A 178 2.91 -8.91 -16.69
N HIS A 179 4.09 -8.76 -16.11
CA HIS A 179 4.49 -9.34 -14.84
C HIS A 179 5.16 -8.28 -13.98
N ILE A 180 4.59 -8.01 -12.81
CA ILE A 180 5.20 -7.22 -11.74
C ILE A 180 6.09 -8.17 -10.95
N LEU A 181 7.39 -7.95 -10.96
CA LEU A 181 8.38 -8.84 -10.35
C LEU A 181 8.32 -8.82 -8.82
N PRO A 182 8.89 -9.85 -8.14
CA PRO A 182 8.96 -9.91 -6.69
C PRO A 182 9.55 -8.65 -6.07
N HIS A 183 8.84 -8.08 -5.10
CA HIS A 183 9.24 -6.89 -4.34
C HIS A 183 8.57 -6.88 -2.96
N HIS A 184 8.95 -5.92 -2.11
CA HIS A 184 8.46 -5.77 -0.75
C HIS A 184 7.92 -4.36 -0.53
N GLY A 185 6.83 -4.25 0.22
CA GLY A 185 6.24 -2.98 0.63
C GLY A 185 6.98 -2.31 1.80
N VAL A 186 6.50 -1.15 2.17
CA VAL A 186 7.25 -0.21 3.03
C VAL A 186 6.98 -0.37 4.52
N THR A 187 5.80 -0.85 4.94
CA THR A 187 5.43 -0.90 6.36
C THR A 187 4.39 -1.98 6.66
N ASN A 188 4.51 -2.62 7.82
CA ASN A 188 3.52 -3.56 8.32
C ASN A 188 2.38 -2.89 9.11
N THR A 189 2.35 -1.58 9.20
CA THR A 189 1.31 -0.84 9.93
C THR A 189 0.01 -0.71 9.14
N ARG A 190 0.10 -0.89 7.83
CA ARG A 190 -1.03 -0.97 6.91
C ARG A 190 -1.00 -2.28 6.13
N LEU A 191 -2.16 -2.69 5.68
CA LEU A 191 -2.35 -3.82 4.79
C LEU A 191 -2.97 -3.32 3.48
N VAL A 192 -2.65 -4.01 2.40
CA VAL A 192 -3.18 -3.73 1.08
C VAL A 192 -4.41 -4.60 0.83
N THR A 193 -5.52 -3.97 0.44
CA THR A 193 -6.72 -4.67 -0.01
C THR A 193 -6.89 -4.48 -1.50
N HIS A 194 -7.09 -5.56 -2.23
CA HIS A 194 -7.53 -5.55 -3.62
C HIS A 194 -9.02 -5.85 -3.71
N LEU A 195 -9.78 -4.97 -4.39
CA LEU A 195 -11.09 -5.33 -4.95
C LEU A 195 -10.90 -5.62 -6.45
N PRO A 196 -10.97 -6.90 -6.86
CA PRO A 196 -10.83 -7.27 -8.26
C PRO A 196 -12.04 -6.81 -9.09
N LEU A 197 -11.79 -6.10 -10.18
CA LEU A 197 -12.83 -5.51 -11.03
C LEU A 197 -12.91 -6.16 -12.41
N ILE A 198 -11.76 -6.39 -13.06
CA ILE A 198 -11.63 -7.08 -14.35
C ILE A 198 -10.48 -8.07 -14.19
N VAL A 199 -10.79 -9.35 -14.18
CA VAL A 199 -9.79 -10.40 -13.96
C VAL A 199 -9.98 -11.50 -15.02
N PRO A 200 -9.24 -11.44 -16.14
CA PRO A 200 -9.20 -12.52 -17.12
C PRO A 200 -8.59 -13.80 -16.51
N GLU A 201 -8.72 -14.90 -17.24
CA GLU A 201 -8.04 -16.15 -16.90
C GLU A 201 -6.51 -15.92 -16.85
N ASP A 202 -5.79 -16.75 -16.08
CA ASP A 202 -4.34 -16.70 -15.95
C ASP A 202 -3.79 -15.38 -15.32
N CYS A 203 -4.56 -14.77 -14.43
CA CYS A 203 -4.14 -13.64 -13.62
C CYS A 203 -4.10 -14.02 -12.14
N ALA A 204 -2.97 -13.74 -11.46
CA ALA A 204 -2.86 -14.01 -10.03
C ALA A 204 -1.83 -13.06 -9.36
N ILE A 205 -1.88 -13.06 -8.03
CA ILE A 205 -0.87 -12.47 -7.15
C ILE A 205 -0.26 -13.57 -6.28
N ARG A 206 1.03 -13.48 -6.03
CA ARG A 206 1.74 -14.33 -5.06
C ARG A 206 2.24 -13.45 -3.93
N VAL A 207 1.96 -13.82 -2.69
CA VAL A 207 2.45 -13.11 -1.49
C VAL A 207 3.06 -14.13 -0.54
N GLY A 208 4.29 -13.92 -0.13
CA GLY A 208 5.01 -14.83 0.77
C GLY A 208 5.08 -16.28 0.24
N GLY A 209 5.15 -16.45 -1.09
CA GLY A 209 5.18 -17.75 -1.76
C GLY A 209 3.82 -18.44 -1.93
N VAL A 210 2.71 -17.77 -1.59
CA VAL A 210 1.35 -18.32 -1.70
C VAL A 210 0.59 -17.62 -2.82
N ASP A 211 0.13 -18.41 -3.82
CA ASP A 211 -0.64 -17.89 -4.94
C ASP A 211 -2.10 -17.62 -4.55
N HIS A 212 -2.63 -16.50 -5.03
CA HIS A 212 -4.04 -16.16 -4.95
C HIS A 212 -4.56 -15.76 -6.31
N VAL A 213 -5.54 -16.52 -6.81
CA VAL A 213 -6.30 -16.17 -8.01
C VAL A 213 -7.44 -15.26 -7.60
N TRP A 214 -7.47 -14.04 -8.14
CA TRP A 214 -8.53 -13.08 -7.82
C TRP A 214 -9.90 -13.57 -8.32
N GLN A 215 -10.90 -13.30 -7.52
CA GLN A 215 -12.30 -13.44 -7.88
C GLN A 215 -12.93 -12.05 -7.98
N GLU A 216 -13.48 -11.68 -9.12
CA GLU A 216 -14.15 -10.39 -9.32
C GLU A 216 -15.21 -10.12 -8.25
N GLY A 217 -15.19 -8.90 -7.71
CA GLY A 217 -16.10 -8.48 -6.66
C GLY A 217 -15.82 -9.06 -5.27
N ARG A 218 -14.71 -9.79 -5.07
CA ARG A 218 -14.35 -10.34 -3.77
C ARG A 218 -13.00 -9.83 -3.30
N CYS A 219 -13.01 -9.01 -2.25
CA CYS A 219 -11.81 -8.43 -1.66
C CYS A 219 -10.86 -9.49 -1.12
N VAL A 220 -9.57 -9.25 -1.30
CA VAL A 220 -8.47 -9.94 -0.64
C VAL A 220 -7.55 -8.92 0.03
N THR A 221 -7.15 -9.19 1.28
CA THR A 221 -6.23 -8.34 2.03
C THR A 221 -4.95 -9.11 2.36
N PHE A 222 -3.82 -8.48 2.15
CA PHE A 222 -2.50 -9.07 2.35
C PHE A 222 -1.50 -8.05 2.90
N ASP A 223 -0.43 -8.58 3.49
CA ASP A 223 0.72 -7.79 3.94
C ASP A 223 1.75 -7.70 2.80
N ASP A 224 1.86 -6.53 2.20
CA ASP A 224 2.79 -6.26 1.10
C ASP A 224 4.26 -6.21 1.53
N THR A 225 4.54 -6.24 2.84
CA THR A 225 5.90 -6.36 3.35
C THR A 225 6.48 -7.78 3.22
N PHE A 226 5.64 -8.77 2.93
CA PHE A 226 6.10 -10.03 2.36
C PHE A 226 6.47 -9.83 0.90
N GLU A 227 7.46 -10.60 0.41
CA GLU A 227 7.76 -10.63 -1.01
C GLU A 227 6.52 -10.97 -1.80
N HIS A 228 6.14 -10.11 -2.76
CA HIS A 228 4.97 -10.32 -3.57
C HIS A 228 5.21 -9.95 -5.03
N GLU A 229 4.50 -10.63 -5.90
CA GLU A 229 4.54 -10.46 -7.35
C GLU A 229 3.12 -10.64 -7.93
N ALA A 230 2.88 -10.09 -9.12
CA ALA A 230 1.59 -10.24 -9.78
C ALA A 230 1.77 -10.36 -11.29
N TRP A 231 0.93 -11.17 -11.94
CA TRP A 231 0.99 -11.37 -13.38
C TRP A 231 -0.38 -11.34 -14.04
N ASN A 232 -0.35 -10.96 -15.30
CA ASN A 232 -1.43 -11.08 -16.26
C ASN A 232 -0.93 -11.84 -17.48
N ARG A 233 -1.20 -13.13 -17.56
CA ARG A 233 -0.78 -13.98 -18.69
C ARG A 233 -1.83 -14.07 -19.79
N SER A 234 -2.93 -13.34 -19.64
CA SER A 234 -4.03 -13.29 -20.62
C SER A 234 -3.75 -12.33 -21.76
N ASP A 235 -4.65 -12.28 -22.71
CA ASP A 235 -4.69 -11.31 -23.81
C ASP A 235 -5.58 -10.10 -23.55
N GLN A 236 -6.11 -9.96 -22.32
CA GLN A 236 -6.97 -8.88 -21.88
C GLN A 236 -6.32 -8.09 -20.74
N VAL A 237 -6.85 -6.90 -20.46
CA VAL A 237 -6.40 -6.07 -19.32
C VAL A 237 -6.91 -6.68 -18.02
N ARG A 238 -6.03 -6.74 -16.98
CA ARG A 238 -6.42 -7.01 -15.60
C ARG A 238 -6.52 -5.68 -14.85
N ALA A 239 -7.62 -5.46 -14.14
CA ALA A 239 -7.79 -4.28 -13.30
C ALA A 239 -8.30 -4.65 -11.90
N VAL A 240 -7.63 -4.12 -10.88
CA VAL A 240 -8.06 -4.20 -9.48
C VAL A 240 -8.07 -2.79 -8.88
N MET A 241 -8.96 -2.54 -7.91
CA MET A 241 -8.84 -1.38 -7.04
C MET A 241 -7.92 -1.76 -5.88
N ILE A 242 -6.95 -0.90 -5.60
CA ILE A 242 -6.04 -1.02 -4.45
C ILE A 242 -6.43 -0.02 -3.38
N LEU A 243 -6.44 -0.46 -2.12
CA LEU A 243 -6.77 0.37 -0.95
C LEU A 243 -5.85 0.03 0.22
N ASP A 244 -5.47 1.05 0.97
CA ASP A 244 -4.72 0.92 2.21
C ASP A 244 -5.65 0.91 3.42
N SER A 245 -5.55 -0.12 4.26
CA SER A 245 -6.24 -0.21 5.55
C SER A 245 -5.27 -0.43 6.70
N TRP A 246 -5.65 0.00 7.93
CA TRP A 246 -4.83 -0.26 9.10
C TRP A 246 -4.70 -1.76 9.39
N HIS A 247 -3.51 -2.16 9.86
CA HIS A 247 -3.34 -3.50 10.40
C HIS A 247 -4.34 -3.73 11.56
N PRO A 248 -5.14 -4.82 11.56
CA PRO A 248 -6.23 -5.02 12.51
C PRO A 248 -5.78 -5.15 13.98
N ASP A 249 -4.52 -5.52 14.22
CA ASP A 249 -3.97 -5.64 15.58
C ASP A 249 -3.49 -4.32 16.18
N LEU A 250 -3.56 -3.21 15.45
CA LEU A 250 -3.25 -1.89 15.98
C LEU A 250 -4.43 -1.33 16.77
N THR A 251 -4.16 -0.85 17.97
CA THR A 251 -5.11 -0.05 18.75
C THR A 251 -5.29 1.33 18.12
N ASP A 252 -6.39 2.03 18.46
CA ASP A 252 -6.63 3.38 17.96
C ASP A 252 -5.54 4.36 18.41
N VAL A 253 -5.00 4.18 19.62
CA VAL A 253 -3.88 4.98 20.14
C VAL A 253 -2.61 4.76 19.32
N GLU A 254 -2.33 3.50 18.95
CA GLU A 254 -1.17 3.18 18.11
C GLU A 254 -1.34 3.73 16.69
N ARG A 255 -2.54 3.68 16.11
CA ARG A 255 -2.85 4.30 14.80
C ARG A 255 -2.59 5.80 14.82
N GLU A 256 -3.08 6.50 15.87
CA GLU A 256 -2.83 7.93 16.07
C GLU A 256 -1.33 8.21 16.22
N ALA A 257 -0.63 7.43 17.02
CA ALA A 257 0.81 7.56 17.25
C ALA A 257 1.62 7.33 15.96
N ILE A 258 1.28 6.32 15.17
CA ILE A 258 1.93 6.02 13.89
C ILE A 258 1.68 7.17 12.90
N ALA A 259 0.44 7.68 12.82
CA ALA A 259 0.13 8.79 11.93
C ALA A 259 0.93 10.06 12.26
N LEU A 260 1.08 10.39 13.54
CA LEU A 260 1.90 11.52 14.00
C LEU A 260 3.39 11.28 13.72
N LEU A 261 3.89 10.10 14.05
CA LEU A 261 5.30 9.76 13.92
C LEU A 261 5.75 9.69 12.46
N VAL A 262 5.02 8.95 11.63
CA VAL A 262 5.37 8.76 10.21
C VAL A 262 5.23 10.09 9.45
N GLY A 263 4.18 10.87 9.72
CA GLY A 263 4.03 12.21 9.16
C GLY A 263 5.18 13.15 9.59
N GLY A 264 5.59 13.10 10.86
CA GLY A 264 6.72 13.89 11.38
C GLY A 264 8.08 13.45 10.81
N ILE A 265 8.27 12.15 10.58
CA ILE A 265 9.46 11.64 9.88
C ILE A 265 9.50 12.17 8.44
N GLY A 266 8.37 12.18 7.75
CA GLY A 266 8.27 12.75 6.40
C GLY A 266 8.64 14.23 6.37
N ASP A 267 8.09 15.04 7.27
CA ASP A 267 8.41 16.47 7.38
C ASP A 267 9.90 16.70 7.66
N PHE A 268 10.47 15.94 8.59
CA PHE A 268 11.89 16.03 8.91
C PHE A 268 12.77 15.70 7.71
N ASN A 269 12.48 14.61 7.02
CA ASN A 269 13.24 14.18 5.85
C ASN A 269 13.15 15.22 4.71
N HIS A 270 11.97 15.78 4.49
CA HIS A 270 11.77 16.84 3.50
C HIS A 270 12.57 18.12 3.87
N ALA A 271 12.49 18.56 5.12
CA ALA A 271 13.22 19.75 5.59
C ALA A 271 14.74 19.56 5.57
N ALA A 272 15.22 18.32 5.79
CA ALA A 272 16.65 17.98 5.78
C ALA A 272 17.18 17.63 4.38
N ASN A 273 16.38 17.73 3.32
CA ASN A 273 16.72 17.24 1.96
C ASN A 273 17.22 15.78 1.94
N VAL A 274 16.76 14.97 2.87
CA VAL A 274 17.01 13.53 2.87
C VAL A 274 16.09 12.93 1.81
N ALA A 275 16.68 12.23 0.84
CA ALA A 275 15.88 11.51 -0.15
C ALA A 275 14.89 10.56 0.57
N PRO A 276 13.64 10.48 0.13
CA PRO A 276 12.73 9.46 0.64
C PRO A 276 13.36 8.07 0.41
N PRO A 277 13.01 7.07 1.23
CA PRO A 277 13.45 5.70 0.96
C PRO A 277 13.05 5.34 -0.48
N PRO A 278 13.86 4.52 -1.16
CA PRO A 278 13.56 4.13 -2.53
C PRO A 278 12.12 3.63 -2.61
N LYS A 279 11.40 4.14 -3.58
CA LYS A 279 10.06 3.65 -3.91
C LYS A 279 10.29 2.31 -4.62
N ASP A 280 10.09 1.23 -3.90
CA ASP A 280 10.01 -0.11 -4.50
C ASP A 280 8.63 -0.31 -5.12
#